data_a13a65eb7b0825e1ab6927416fa253f1
#
_entry.id   a13a65eb7b0825e1ab6927416fa253f1
#
_cell.length_a   1.000
_cell.length_b   1.000
_cell.length_c   1.000
_cell.angle_alpha   90.00
_cell.angle_beta   90.00
_cell.angle_gamma   90.00
#
_symmetry.space_group_name_H-M   'P 1'
#
loop_
_entity.id
_entity.type
_entity.pdbx_description
1 polymer ?
#
loop_
_entity_poly.entity_id
_entity_poly.type
_entity_poly.pdbx_seq_one_letter_code
_entity_poly.pdbx_strand_id
1 'polypeptide(L)'
;MNPSKPAGRAFALYLLLFAAIWTAYVLLVYRHVQALGEGSFLKVAAGFAVRLIVWVAPVFLMFGAVDRGAPLRALGLVDHWKRGLVAGIALSGVLLAASWLRFGSPHDASSHLSWSSVLGPSLATGFFEEIPFRGFILQQFCTRMNFWPANGLTSLIFAGFHLPGWLMLDLFSWPLALNIFAISFALGLVLRYSRSLWGCIISHDANNFISFVLYHGR
;
A
#
# COMPACT_ATOMS: atom_id res chain seq x y z
N MET A 1 13.42 10.65 11.27
CA MET A 1 12.01 10.55 11.61
C MET A 1 11.94 10.02 13.02
N ASN A 2 11.30 10.73 13.93
CA ASN A 2 11.12 10.25 15.30
C ASN A 2 9.63 10.50 15.64
N PRO A 3 8.71 9.60 15.20
CA PRO A 3 7.32 9.75 15.53
C PRO A 3 7.14 9.61 17.04
N SER A 4 6.33 10.46 17.62
CA SER A 4 5.91 10.32 19.01
C SER A 4 5.25 8.95 19.21
N LYS A 5 5.52 8.37 20.36
CA LYS A 5 5.19 6.98 20.67
C LYS A 5 3.78 6.91 21.28
N PRO A 6 2.72 6.53 20.55
CA PRO A 6 1.45 6.25 21.19
C PRO A 6 1.63 5.16 22.24
N ALA A 7 0.80 5.20 23.29
CA ALA A 7 0.76 4.12 24.26
C ALA A 7 0.58 2.79 23.54
N GLY A 8 1.29 1.74 23.94
CA GLY A 8 1.26 0.44 23.25
C GLY A 8 -0.16 -0.10 23.07
N ARG A 9 -1.06 0.14 24.03
CA ARG A 9 -2.48 -0.21 23.95
C ARG A 9 -3.22 0.54 22.82
N ALA A 10 -2.96 1.84 22.64
CA ALA A 10 -3.59 2.62 21.57
C ALA A 10 -3.14 2.14 20.18
N PHE A 11 -1.87 1.81 20.02
CA PHE A 11 -1.36 1.24 18.77
C PHE A 11 -1.92 -0.16 18.49
N ALA A 12 -2.01 -1.03 19.49
CA ALA A 12 -2.62 -2.35 19.33
C ALA A 12 -4.12 -2.24 18.97
N LEU A 13 -4.85 -1.35 19.63
CA LEU A 13 -6.26 -1.08 19.31
C LEU A 13 -6.41 -0.55 17.87
N TYR A 14 -5.53 0.36 17.43
CA TYR A 14 -5.52 0.84 16.06
C TYR A 14 -5.37 -0.33 15.07
N LEU A 15 -4.40 -1.23 15.27
CA LEU A 15 -4.19 -2.38 14.38
C LEU A 15 -5.40 -3.31 14.33
N LEU A 16 -6.00 -3.60 15.49
CA LEU A 16 -7.19 -4.45 15.57
C LEU A 16 -8.40 -3.83 14.87
N LEU A 17 -8.67 -2.56 15.13
CA LEU A 17 -9.78 -1.83 14.48
C LEU A 17 -9.55 -1.68 12.99
N PHE A 18 -8.33 -1.36 12.56
CA PHE A 18 -7.98 -1.26 11.15
C PHE A 18 -8.24 -2.59 10.41
N ALA A 19 -7.74 -3.70 10.97
CA ALA A 19 -7.96 -5.02 10.38
C ALA A 19 -9.45 -5.41 10.37
N ALA A 20 -10.19 -5.17 11.48
CA ALA A 20 -11.60 -5.49 11.58
C ALA A 20 -12.46 -4.70 10.59
N ILE A 21 -12.25 -3.38 10.52
CA ILE A 21 -13.00 -2.49 9.62
C ILE A 21 -12.70 -2.82 8.15
N TRP A 22 -11.43 -3.08 7.82
CA TRP A 22 -11.05 -3.48 6.47
C TRP A 22 -11.68 -4.82 6.07
N THR A 23 -11.61 -5.81 6.94
CA THR A 23 -12.23 -7.12 6.71
C THR A 23 -13.74 -6.99 6.53
N ALA A 24 -14.42 -6.23 7.40
CA ALA A 24 -15.84 -5.96 7.28
C ALA A 24 -16.19 -5.26 5.96
N TYR A 25 -15.41 -4.26 5.55
CA TYR A 25 -15.59 -3.60 4.25
C TYR A 25 -15.48 -4.61 3.10
N VAL A 26 -14.43 -5.44 3.08
CA VAL A 26 -14.24 -6.43 2.00
C VAL A 26 -15.40 -7.42 1.93
N LEU A 27 -15.82 -7.95 3.07
CA LEU A 27 -16.86 -8.99 3.11
C LEU A 27 -18.27 -8.44 2.85
N LEU A 28 -18.58 -7.23 3.30
CA LEU A 28 -19.95 -6.69 3.30
C LEU A 28 -20.21 -5.63 2.23
N VAL A 29 -19.21 -4.83 1.86
CA VAL A 29 -19.41 -3.63 1.03
C VAL A 29 -18.74 -3.73 -0.34
N TYR A 30 -17.58 -4.38 -0.43
CA TYR A 30 -16.76 -4.41 -1.65
C TYR A 30 -17.55 -4.83 -2.90
N ARG A 31 -18.36 -5.90 -2.80
CA ARG A 31 -19.18 -6.39 -3.94
C ARG A 31 -20.17 -5.34 -4.44
N HIS A 32 -20.76 -4.56 -3.55
CA HIS A 32 -21.70 -3.49 -3.91
C HIS A 32 -20.98 -2.34 -4.65
N VAL A 33 -19.76 -2.00 -4.21
CA VAL A 33 -18.93 -1.01 -4.91
C VAL A 33 -18.52 -1.53 -6.29
N GLN A 34 -18.17 -2.80 -6.42
CA GLN A 34 -17.83 -3.39 -7.72
C GLN A 34 -19.02 -3.41 -8.69
N ALA A 35 -20.24 -3.59 -8.20
CA ALA A 35 -21.48 -3.59 -8.98
C ALA A 35 -21.81 -2.23 -9.61
N LEU A 36 -21.15 -1.13 -9.24
CA LEU A 36 -21.34 0.19 -9.85
C LEU A 36 -20.86 0.29 -11.31
N GLY A 37 -20.32 -0.79 -11.86
CA GLY A 37 -19.91 -0.89 -13.26
C GLY A 37 -18.48 -0.39 -13.48
N GLU A 38 -17.80 -1.04 -14.43
CA GLU A 38 -16.45 -0.63 -14.83
C GLU A 38 -16.47 0.72 -15.57
N GLY A 39 -15.46 1.56 -15.31
CA GLY A 39 -15.39 2.91 -15.88
C GLY A 39 -16.29 3.95 -15.22
N SER A 40 -17.14 3.55 -14.29
CA SER A 40 -18.01 4.49 -13.55
C SER A 40 -17.18 5.41 -12.65
N PHE A 41 -17.41 6.73 -12.80
CA PHE A 41 -16.84 7.73 -11.86
C PHE A 41 -17.24 7.45 -10.42
N LEU A 42 -18.48 7.02 -10.18
CA LEU A 42 -18.99 6.72 -8.85
C LEU A 42 -18.22 5.54 -8.21
N LYS A 43 -17.88 4.50 -8.97
CA LYS A 43 -17.06 3.37 -8.50
C LYS A 43 -15.67 3.83 -8.03
N VAL A 44 -15.00 4.65 -8.83
CA VAL A 44 -13.67 5.19 -8.49
C VAL A 44 -13.75 6.11 -7.28
N ALA A 45 -14.71 7.01 -7.25
CA ALA A 45 -14.93 7.94 -6.13
C ALA A 45 -15.26 7.20 -4.82
N ALA A 46 -16.14 6.19 -4.88
CA ALA A 46 -16.47 5.35 -3.72
C ALA A 46 -15.22 4.59 -3.22
N GLY A 47 -14.44 4.01 -4.14
CA GLY A 47 -13.18 3.34 -3.79
C GLY A 47 -12.16 4.27 -3.12
N PHE A 48 -12.04 5.50 -3.59
CA PHE A 48 -11.17 6.52 -2.98
C PHE A 48 -11.69 6.97 -1.62
N ALA A 49 -12.99 7.23 -1.50
CA ALA A 49 -13.61 7.64 -0.24
C ALA A 49 -13.41 6.57 0.85
N VAL A 50 -13.62 5.30 0.52
CA VAL A 50 -13.38 4.19 1.46
C VAL A 50 -11.91 4.13 1.88
N ARG A 51 -10.97 4.19 0.94
CA ARG A 51 -9.54 4.17 1.27
C ARG A 51 -9.13 5.39 2.10
N LEU A 52 -9.63 6.56 1.78
CA LEU A 52 -9.37 7.77 2.56
C LEU A 52 -9.88 7.61 4.00
N ILE A 53 -11.11 7.14 4.18
CA ILE A 53 -11.75 7.01 5.50
C ILE A 53 -11.15 5.86 6.31
N VAL A 54 -10.93 4.69 5.68
CA VAL A 54 -10.50 3.47 6.40
C VAL A 54 -8.99 3.42 6.58
N TRP A 55 -8.21 3.87 5.59
CA TRP A 55 -6.76 3.70 5.57
C TRP A 55 -6.01 4.95 6.03
N VAL A 56 -6.42 6.12 5.55
CA VAL A 56 -5.65 7.36 5.75
C VAL A 56 -6.12 8.15 6.97
N ALA A 57 -7.42 8.38 7.10
CA ALA A 57 -7.96 9.22 8.18
C ALA A 57 -7.59 8.71 9.58
N PRO A 58 -7.63 7.39 9.90
CA PRO A 58 -7.23 6.89 11.21
C PRO A 58 -5.77 7.18 11.56
N VAL A 59 -4.87 7.21 10.57
CA VAL A 59 -3.46 7.57 10.76
C VAL A 59 -3.35 9.02 11.22
N PHE A 60 -4.05 9.94 10.56
CA PHE A 60 -4.05 11.36 10.94
C PHE A 60 -4.72 11.60 12.29
N LEU A 61 -5.76 10.85 12.63
CA LEU A 61 -6.38 10.89 13.97
C LEU A 61 -5.39 10.44 15.05
N MET A 62 -4.61 9.37 14.78
CA MET A 62 -3.57 8.90 15.70
C MET A 62 -2.46 9.95 15.88
N PHE A 63 -2.03 10.62 14.80
CA PHE A 63 -1.08 11.74 14.93
C PHE A 63 -1.67 12.92 15.69
N GLY A 64 -2.91 13.31 15.42
CA GLY A 64 -3.57 14.40 16.13
C GLY A 64 -3.73 14.16 17.63
N ALA A 65 -3.92 12.90 18.04
CA ALA A 65 -4.04 12.50 19.44
C ALA A 65 -2.69 12.44 20.19
N VAL A 66 -1.58 12.21 19.49
CA VAL A 66 -0.27 11.90 20.08
C VAL A 66 0.75 13.01 19.85
N ASP A 67 0.71 13.66 18.69
CA ASP A 67 1.68 14.70 18.31
C ASP A 67 0.97 15.79 17.50
N ARG A 68 0.92 16.98 18.07
CA ARG A 68 0.42 18.19 17.37
C ARG A 68 1.43 18.74 16.35
N GLY A 69 2.48 17.97 16.01
CA GLY A 69 3.51 18.32 15.06
C GLY A 69 3.03 18.26 13.59
N ALA A 70 3.98 18.22 12.66
CA ALA A 70 3.72 18.16 11.22
C ALA A 70 3.56 16.70 10.75
N PRO A 71 2.33 16.13 10.70
CA PRO A 71 2.11 14.72 10.37
C PRO A 71 2.69 14.35 9.01
N LEU A 72 2.62 15.21 8.01
CA LEU A 72 3.18 14.95 6.68
C LEU A 72 4.71 14.75 6.70
N ARG A 73 5.42 15.47 7.57
CA ARG A 73 6.86 15.30 7.76
C ARG A 73 7.16 13.99 8.50
N ALA A 74 6.40 13.67 9.53
CA ALA A 74 6.52 12.41 10.26
C ALA A 74 6.28 11.19 9.38
N LEU A 75 5.33 11.28 8.45
CA LEU A 75 5.06 10.25 7.43
C LEU A 75 6.16 10.13 6.36
N GLY A 76 7.08 11.11 6.25
CA GLY A 76 8.13 11.12 5.22
C GLY A 76 7.66 11.63 3.85
N LEU A 77 6.58 12.44 3.83
CA LEU A 77 6.04 13.03 2.60
C LEU A 77 6.69 14.37 2.22
N VAL A 78 7.36 15.03 3.17
CA VAL A 78 7.94 16.37 2.96
C VAL A 78 9.44 16.30 2.69
N ASP A 79 10.17 15.59 3.57
CA ASP A 79 11.63 15.57 3.51
C ASP A 79 12.14 14.49 2.53
N HIS A 80 13.33 14.73 1.95
CA HIS A 80 14.03 13.76 1.09
C HIS A 80 13.25 13.25 -0.15
N TRP A 81 12.24 13.98 -0.61
CA TRP A 81 11.41 13.56 -1.74
C TRP A 81 12.22 13.22 -3.01
N LYS A 82 13.33 13.94 -3.30
CA LYS A 82 14.22 13.65 -4.44
C LYS A 82 14.88 12.26 -4.31
N ARG A 83 15.32 11.89 -3.09
CA ARG A 83 15.86 10.54 -2.84
C ARG A 83 14.75 9.49 -2.97
N GLY A 84 13.54 9.82 -2.53
CA GLY A 84 12.37 8.98 -2.72
C GLY A 84 12.09 8.73 -4.19
N LEU A 85 12.09 9.79 -5.02
CA LEU A 85 11.88 9.68 -6.45
C LEU A 85 12.91 8.74 -7.11
N VAL A 86 14.21 8.95 -6.84
CA VAL A 86 15.28 8.10 -7.39
C VAL A 86 15.12 6.64 -6.94
N ALA A 87 14.91 6.41 -5.66
CA ALA A 87 14.74 5.05 -5.12
C ALA A 87 13.48 4.37 -5.67
N GLY A 88 12.38 5.13 -5.80
CA GLY A 88 11.14 4.65 -6.38
C GLY A 88 11.30 4.23 -7.85
N ILE A 89 11.90 5.08 -8.67
CA ILE A 89 12.18 4.77 -10.08
C ILE A 89 13.12 3.56 -10.19
N ALA A 90 14.17 3.49 -9.37
CA ALA A 90 15.12 2.38 -9.39
C ALA A 90 14.43 1.04 -9.09
N LEU A 91 13.62 0.96 -8.01
CA LEU A 91 12.88 -0.27 -7.70
C LEU A 91 11.83 -0.57 -8.77
N SER A 92 11.14 0.42 -9.31
CA SER A 92 10.18 0.23 -10.42
C SER A 92 10.85 -0.39 -11.65
N GLY A 93 12.07 0.07 -11.98
CA GLY A 93 12.87 -0.50 -13.07
C GLY A 93 13.26 -1.97 -12.80
N VAL A 94 13.63 -2.30 -11.56
CA VAL A 94 13.93 -3.69 -11.16
C VAL A 94 12.68 -4.57 -11.28
N LEU A 95 11.52 -4.09 -10.83
CA LEU A 95 10.25 -4.83 -10.91
C LEU A 95 9.83 -5.06 -12.36
N LEU A 96 9.98 -4.04 -13.22
CA LEU A 96 9.70 -4.18 -14.65
C LEU A 96 10.65 -5.18 -15.32
N ALA A 97 11.95 -5.10 -15.04
CA ALA A 97 12.94 -6.02 -15.57
C ALA A 97 12.67 -7.48 -15.10
N ALA A 98 12.34 -7.67 -13.82
CA ALA A 98 11.97 -8.98 -13.28
C ALA A 98 10.72 -9.54 -13.95
N SER A 99 9.70 -8.71 -14.18
CA SER A 99 8.48 -9.11 -14.89
C SER A 99 8.78 -9.48 -16.35
N TRP A 100 9.61 -8.69 -17.02
CA TRP A 100 10.04 -8.98 -18.39
C TRP A 100 10.84 -10.28 -18.51
N LEU A 101 11.75 -10.53 -17.59
CA LEU A 101 12.52 -11.78 -17.53
C LEU A 101 11.64 -13.00 -17.27
N ARG A 102 10.58 -12.83 -16.46
CA ARG A 102 9.66 -13.92 -16.09
C ARG A 102 8.62 -14.20 -17.16
N PHE A 103 8.07 -13.18 -17.79
CA PHE A 103 6.88 -13.28 -18.64
C PHE A 103 7.14 -12.87 -20.09
N GLY A 104 8.34 -12.38 -20.43
CA GLY A 104 8.66 -11.83 -21.74
C GLY A 104 8.12 -10.42 -21.96
N SER A 105 7.88 -10.05 -23.21
CA SER A 105 7.36 -8.72 -23.56
C SER A 105 5.98 -8.47 -22.95
N PRO A 106 5.69 -7.22 -22.53
CA PRO A 106 4.33 -6.84 -22.13
C PRO A 106 3.30 -7.15 -23.22
N HIS A 107 2.06 -7.37 -22.82
CA HIS A 107 0.94 -7.42 -23.76
C HIS A 107 0.67 -6.04 -24.36
N ASP A 108 -0.12 -6.02 -25.44
CA ASP A 108 -0.74 -4.77 -25.88
C ASP A 108 -1.66 -4.26 -24.75
N ALA A 109 -1.20 -3.21 -24.08
CA ALA A 109 -1.90 -2.62 -22.96
C ALA A 109 -3.14 -1.81 -23.38
N SER A 110 -3.34 -1.57 -24.69
CA SER A 110 -4.40 -0.68 -25.17
C SER A 110 -5.81 -1.11 -24.76
N SER A 111 -6.05 -2.42 -24.66
CA SER A 111 -7.35 -2.98 -24.23
C SER A 111 -7.62 -2.85 -22.72
N HIS A 112 -6.58 -2.62 -21.91
CA HIS A 112 -6.66 -2.51 -20.46
C HIS A 112 -6.44 -1.08 -19.95
N LEU A 113 -6.04 -0.16 -20.82
CA LEU A 113 -5.87 1.25 -20.53
C LEU A 113 -7.22 1.96 -20.49
N SER A 114 -7.80 2.04 -19.32
CA SER A 114 -8.91 2.96 -19.03
C SER A 114 -8.50 3.91 -17.91
N TRP A 115 -9.12 5.09 -17.85
CA TRP A 115 -8.86 6.04 -16.78
C TRP A 115 -9.12 5.41 -15.39
N SER A 116 -10.12 4.53 -15.28
CA SER A 116 -10.47 3.85 -14.04
C SER A 116 -9.49 2.75 -13.65
N SER A 117 -8.93 2.01 -14.61
CA SER A 117 -7.90 1.00 -14.34
C SER A 117 -6.55 1.64 -13.99
N VAL A 118 -6.25 2.79 -14.56
CA VAL A 118 -5.01 3.52 -14.27
C VAL A 118 -5.09 4.27 -12.94
N LEU A 119 -6.13 5.08 -12.71
CA LEU A 119 -6.24 5.88 -11.49
C LEU A 119 -6.59 5.03 -10.25
N GLY A 120 -7.49 4.08 -10.37
CA GLY A 120 -7.97 3.28 -9.25
C GLY A 120 -6.93 2.32 -8.70
N PRO A 121 -6.69 1.16 -9.34
CA PRO A 121 -5.80 0.15 -8.82
C PRO A 121 -4.32 0.46 -9.02
N SER A 122 -3.95 1.28 -10.03
CA SER A 122 -2.54 1.42 -10.40
C SER A 122 -1.84 2.65 -9.79
N LEU A 123 -2.41 3.85 -9.86
CA LEU A 123 -1.69 5.09 -9.49
C LEU A 123 -2.10 5.70 -8.14
N ALA A 124 -3.18 5.24 -7.51
CA ALA A 124 -3.63 5.82 -6.25
C ALA A 124 -3.55 4.83 -5.09
N THR A 125 -3.49 3.54 -5.37
CA THR A 125 -3.47 2.51 -4.34
C THR A 125 -2.22 2.61 -3.48
N GLY A 126 -1.05 2.81 -4.07
CA GLY A 126 0.19 2.98 -3.32
C GLY A 126 0.13 4.17 -2.37
N PHE A 127 -0.45 5.30 -2.78
CA PHE A 127 -0.62 6.44 -1.86
C PHE A 127 -1.46 6.06 -0.64
N PHE A 128 -2.62 5.44 -0.83
CA PHE A 128 -3.50 5.07 0.26
C PHE A 128 -2.92 3.98 1.17
N GLU A 129 -2.20 3.02 0.60
CA GLU A 129 -1.68 1.88 1.35
C GLU A 129 -0.33 2.17 2.02
N GLU A 130 0.54 2.97 1.39
CA GLU A 130 1.84 3.26 1.98
C GLU A 130 1.75 4.20 3.20
N ILE A 131 0.76 5.09 3.26
CA ILE A 131 0.55 5.97 4.42
C ILE A 131 0.36 5.17 5.71
N PRO A 132 -0.59 4.22 5.83
CA PRO A 132 -0.73 3.42 7.05
C PRO A 132 0.44 2.45 7.26
N PHE A 133 0.90 1.75 6.22
CA PHE A 133 1.88 0.69 6.43
C PHE A 133 3.30 1.20 6.64
N ARG A 134 3.84 2.01 5.72
CA ARG A 134 5.23 2.51 5.82
C ARG A 134 5.31 3.84 6.54
N GLY A 135 4.33 4.69 6.30
CA GLY A 135 4.26 6.00 6.96
C GLY A 135 3.96 5.90 8.45
N PHE A 136 3.16 4.91 8.89
CA PHE A 136 2.77 4.79 10.31
C PHE A 136 3.18 3.46 10.95
N ILE A 137 2.65 2.31 10.53
CA ILE A 137 2.82 1.01 11.22
C ILE A 137 4.30 0.63 11.34
N LEU A 138 5.05 0.65 10.22
CA LEU A 138 6.48 0.33 10.22
C LEU A 138 7.26 1.26 11.16
N GLN A 139 6.99 2.56 11.10
CA GLN A 139 7.67 3.52 11.96
C GLN A 139 7.32 3.28 13.43
N GLN A 140 6.06 2.94 13.75
CA GLN A 140 5.66 2.61 15.12
C GLN A 140 6.32 1.32 15.63
N PHE A 141 6.49 0.30 14.80
CA PHE A 141 7.27 -0.88 15.18
C PHE A 141 8.76 -0.53 15.38
N CYS A 142 9.34 0.30 14.52
CA CYS A 142 10.74 0.74 14.67
C CYS A 142 11.00 1.55 15.96
N THR A 143 9.98 2.11 16.60
CA THR A 143 10.15 2.70 17.95
C THR A 143 10.26 1.65 19.06
N ARG A 144 9.94 0.39 18.80
CA ARG A 144 9.82 -0.69 19.78
C ARG A 144 10.80 -1.83 19.54
N MET A 145 11.25 -2.01 18.30
CA MET A 145 12.16 -3.08 17.90
C MET A 145 13.07 -2.61 16.74
N ASN A 146 14.09 -3.40 16.44
CA ASN A 146 14.99 -3.14 15.32
C ASN A 146 14.24 -3.18 13.97
N PHE A 147 14.79 -2.49 12.97
CA PHE A 147 14.18 -2.38 11.65
C PHE A 147 13.82 -3.73 11.01
N TRP A 148 14.70 -4.72 11.07
CA TRP A 148 14.47 -5.98 10.35
C TRP A 148 13.23 -6.74 10.81
N PRO A 149 13.04 -7.01 12.11
CA PRO A 149 11.80 -7.61 12.59
C PRO A 149 10.59 -6.67 12.41
N ALA A 150 10.77 -5.34 12.55
CA ALA A 150 9.70 -4.37 12.30
C ALA A 150 9.21 -4.43 10.85
N ASN A 151 10.12 -4.46 9.89
CA ASN A 151 9.80 -4.56 8.47
C ASN A 151 9.17 -5.92 8.12
N GLY A 152 9.72 -7.00 8.64
CA GLY A 152 9.14 -8.34 8.46
C GLY A 152 7.70 -8.44 8.98
N LEU A 153 7.45 -7.93 10.19
CA LEU A 153 6.11 -7.93 10.80
C LEU A 153 5.14 -7.01 10.02
N THR A 154 5.58 -5.82 9.61
CA THR A 154 4.76 -4.93 8.78
C THR A 154 4.41 -5.60 7.45
N SER A 155 5.36 -6.29 6.83
CA SER A 155 5.13 -6.98 5.54
C SER A 155 4.20 -8.18 5.69
N LEU A 156 4.26 -8.89 6.81
CA LEU A 156 3.34 -9.96 7.13
C LEU A 156 1.91 -9.44 7.34
N ILE A 157 1.76 -8.34 8.09
CA ILE A 157 0.48 -7.67 8.30
C ILE A 157 -0.08 -7.18 6.95
N PHE A 158 0.77 -6.57 6.11
CA PHE A 158 0.37 -6.10 4.78
C PHE A 158 -0.16 -7.23 3.90
N ALA A 159 0.54 -8.36 3.84
CA ALA A 159 0.06 -9.55 3.12
C ALA A 159 -1.25 -10.08 3.72
N GLY A 160 -1.38 -10.09 5.05
CA GLY A 160 -2.61 -10.47 5.75
C GLY A 160 -3.82 -9.62 5.42
N PHE A 161 -3.63 -8.32 5.13
CA PHE A 161 -4.71 -7.43 4.71
C PHE A 161 -5.29 -7.76 3.32
N HIS A 162 -4.57 -8.54 2.51
CA HIS A 162 -5.08 -9.04 1.22
C HIS A 162 -5.91 -10.33 1.39
N LEU A 163 -5.72 -11.05 2.50
CA LEU A 163 -6.35 -12.34 2.72
C LEU A 163 -7.89 -12.33 2.60
N PRO A 164 -8.63 -11.35 3.19
CA PRO A 164 -10.09 -11.32 3.04
C PRO A 164 -10.53 -11.25 1.57
N GLY A 165 -9.85 -10.44 0.75
CA GLY A 165 -10.14 -10.31 -0.68
C GLY A 165 -9.80 -11.59 -1.45
N TRP A 166 -8.66 -12.18 -1.17
CA TRP A 166 -8.25 -13.43 -1.82
C TRP A 166 -9.18 -14.60 -1.51
N LEU A 167 -9.63 -14.72 -0.26
CA LEU A 167 -10.59 -15.76 0.12
C LEU A 167 -11.97 -15.52 -0.49
N MET A 168 -12.41 -14.28 -0.54
CA MET A 168 -13.71 -13.93 -1.14
C MET A 168 -13.75 -14.18 -2.67
N LEU A 169 -12.60 -14.02 -3.35
CA LEU A 169 -12.47 -14.12 -4.81
C LEU A 169 -11.86 -15.46 -5.27
N ASP A 170 -11.58 -16.37 -4.34
CA ASP A 170 -10.89 -17.66 -4.60
C ASP A 170 -9.54 -17.50 -5.31
N LEU A 171 -8.77 -16.48 -4.90
CA LEU A 171 -7.48 -16.13 -5.47
C LEU A 171 -6.29 -16.51 -4.59
N PHE A 172 -6.53 -17.06 -3.40
CA PHE A 172 -5.44 -17.36 -2.47
C PHE A 172 -4.48 -18.41 -3.05
N SER A 173 -3.19 -18.07 -3.06
CA SER A 173 -2.11 -19.01 -3.29
C SER A 173 -0.87 -18.61 -2.50
N TRP A 174 -0.07 -19.58 -2.08
CA TRP A 174 1.19 -19.31 -1.38
C TRP A 174 2.19 -18.49 -2.22
N PRO A 175 2.36 -18.74 -3.52
CA PRO A 175 3.23 -17.89 -4.36
C PRO A 175 2.76 -16.42 -4.38
N LEU A 176 1.46 -16.17 -4.46
CA LEU A 176 0.91 -14.82 -4.41
C LEU A 176 1.18 -14.15 -3.05
N ALA A 177 0.92 -14.85 -1.95
CA ALA A 177 1.17 -14.33 -0.62
C ALA A 177 2.66 -14.02 -0.38
N LEU A 178 3.55 -14.89 -0.80
CA LEU A 178 5.01 -14.68 -0.73
C LEU A 178 5.47 -13.52 -1.61
N ASN A 179 4.90 -13.36 -2.80
CA ASN A 179 5.20 -12.24 -3.69
C ASN A 179 4.80 -10.90 -3.06
N ILE A 180 3.57 -10.79 -2.51
CA ILE A 180 3.11 -9.59 -1.82
C ILE A 180 3.97 -9.30 -0.59
N PHE A 181 4.33 -10.32 0.19
CA PHE A 181 5.26 -10.17 1.31
C PHE A 181 6.63 -9.63 0.85
N ALA A 182 7.21 -10.20 -0.21
CA ALA A 182 8.52 -9.81 -0.72
C ALA A 182 8.53 -8.37 -1.24
N ILE A 183 7.51 -7.97 -2.01
CA ILE A 183 7.34 -6.59 -2.48
C ILE A 183 7.18 -5.65 -1.30
N SER A 184 6.32 -6.00 -0.35
CA SER A 184 6.12 -5.23 0.88
C SER A 184 7.43 -5.05 1.65
N PHE A 185 8.24 -6.11 1.78
CA PHE A 185 9.53 -6.03 2.44
C PHE A 185 10.52 -5.11 1.72
N ALA A 186 10.55 -5.17 0.38
CA ALA A 186 11.37 -4.29 -0.45
C ALA A 186 10.96 -2.81 -0.30
N LEU A 187 9.66 -2.51 -0.24
CA LEU A 187 9.16 -1.15 0.00
C LEU A 187 9.63 -0.59 1.35
N GLY A 188 9.68 -1.43 2.39
CA GLY A 188 10.25 -1.02 3.68
C GLY A 188 11.75 -0.69 3.59
N LEU A 189 12.52 -1.40 2.75
CA LEU A 189 13.91 -1.05 2.47
C LEU A 189 14.02 0.30 1.74
N VAL A 190 13.14 0.55 0.77
CA VAL A 190 13.08 1.85 0.07
C VAL A 190 12.86 2.99 1.07
N LEU A 191 11.90 2.85 2.01
CA LEU A 191 11.71 3.85 3.06
C LEU A 191 12.97 4.04 3.92
N ARG A 192 13.59 2.95 4.35
CA ARG A 192 14.79 2.98 5.21
C ARG A 192 15.93 3.78 4.57
N TYR A 193 16.22 3.53 3.29
CA TYR A 193 17.37 4.13 2.61
C TYR A 193 17.07 5.51 2.02
N SER A 194 15.87 5.73 1.48
CA SER A 194 15.47 7.03 0.93
C SER A 194 15.03 8.04 1.99
N ARG A 195 14.52 7.56 3.12
CA ARG A 195 13.84 8.35 4.16
C ARG A 195 12.65 9.14 3.63
N SER A 196 12.02 8.64 2.56
CA SER A 196 10.88 9.30 1.91
C SER A 196 9.82 8.28 1.55
N LEU A 197 8.57 8.58 1.90
CA LEU A 197 7.43 7.74 1.55
C LEU A 197 7.14 7.74 0.05
N TRP A 198 7.54 8.79 -0.68
CA TRP A 198 7.37 8.87 -2.13
C TRP A 198 8.02 7.72 -2.88
N GLY A 199 9.19 7.23 -2.41
CA GLY A 199 9.82 6.06 -3.00
C GLY A 199 8.94 4.82 -2.93
N CYS A 200 8.29 4.59 -1.78
CA CYS A 200 7.36 3.47 -1.59
C CYS A 200 6.12 3.62 -2.48
N ILE A 201 5.52 4.82 -2.48
CA ILE A 201 4.32 5.11 -3.28
C ILE A 201 4.59 4.86 -4.76
N ILE A 202 5.67 5.44 -5.31
CA ILE A 202 6.03 5.30 -6.73
C ILE A 202 6.28 3.83 -7.10
N SER A 203 7.07 3.11 -6.28
CA SER A 203 7.36 1.69 -6.56
C SER A 203 6.12 0.82 -6.46
N HIS A 204 5.24 1.10 -5.50
CA HIS A 204 3.99 0.36 -5.31
C HIS A 204 3.03 0.58 -6.50
N ASP A 205 2.81 1.84 -6.87
CA ASP A 205 1.96 2.19 -8.01
C ASP A 205 2.52 1.63 -9.31
N ALA A 206 3.84 1.68 -9.50
CA ALA A 206 4.50 1.05 -10.65
C ALA A 206 4.32 -0.46 -10.66
N ASN A 207 4.47 -1.15 -9.52
CA ASN A 207 4.20 -2.59 -9.41
C ASN A 207 2.77 -2.93 -9.81
N ASN A 208 1.80 -2.15 -9.34
CA ASN A 208 0.41 -2.35 -9.68
C ASN A 208 0.15 -2.09 -11.17
N PHE A 209 0.74 -1.02 -11.74
CA PHE A 209 0.65 -0.74 -13.16
C PHE A 209 1.24 -1.88 -14.01
N ILE A 210 2.42 -2.37 -13.64
CA ILE A 210 3.06 -3.51 -14.29
C ILE A 210 2.13 -4.73 -14.25
N SER A 211 1.61 -5.08 -13.07
CA SER A 211 0.81 -6.28 -12.88
C SER A 211 -0.56 -6.20 -13.53
N PHE A 212 -1.28 -5.09 -13.39
CA PHE A 212 -2.67 -4.97 -13.83
C PHE A 212 -2.83 -4.46 -15.26
N VAL A 213 -1.83 -3.75 -15.79
CA VAL A 213 -1.92 -3.17 -17.13
C VAL A 213 -1.00 -3.88 -18.11
N LEU A 214 0.28 -4.06 -17.78
CA LEU A 214 1.26 -4.60 -18.71
C LEU A 214 1.26 -6.14 -18.78
N TYR A 215 0.92 -6.82 -17.69
CA TYR A 215 0.97 -8.28 -17.58
C TYR A 215 -0.35 -8.88 -17.07
N HIS A 216 -1.47 -8.23 -17.37
CA HIS A 216 -2.79 -8.70 -16.97
C HIS A 216 -3.05 -10.15 -17.37
N GLY A 217 -3.48 -11.00 -16.42
CA GLY A 217 -3.83 -12.42 -16.67
C GLY A 217 -2.65 -13.38 -16.75
N ARG A 218 -1.41 -12.97 -16.35
CA ARG A 218 -0.21 -13.85 -16.30
C ARG A 218 0.22 -14.19 -14.88
#